data_90d35c83cc2c5696e5cb2fcd3bc3e03c
#
_entry.id   90d35c83cc2c5696e5cb2fcd3bc3e03c
#
_cell.length_a   1.000
_cell.length_b   1.000
_cell.length_c   1.000
_cell.angle_alpha   90.00
_cell.angle_beta   90.00
_cell.angle_gamma   90.00
#
_symmetry.space_group_name_H-M   'P 1'
#
loop_
_entity.id
_entity.type
_entity.pdbx_description
1 polymer ?
#
loop_
_entity_poly.entity_id
_entity_poly.type
_entity_poly.pdbx_seq_one_letter_code
_entity_poly.pdbx_strand_id
1 'polypeptide(L)'
;ALARKATIYAEVLGGNTNSGGQRGEGTMTAPNSVAVQKCIRAALENAAIKPSEIDVINGHLTATSKDSLEILNWTKALGLSGTSFPYINSLKSMVGHCLTASGSVESVATVLQIKDGFIFPNLNCEDLHPEIADLVDSSKIPIKLIHKDIKVAIKASFGFGDVNACVIFKKFKI
;
A
#
# COMPACT_ATOMS: atom_id res chain seq x y z
N ALA A 1 9.22 -18.81 15.75
CA ALA A 1 9.05 -17.69 16.68
C ALA A 1 8.38 -18.15 17.97
N LEU A 2 7.20 -18.76 17.93
CA LEU A 2 6.44 -19.19 19.12
C LEU A 2 7.25 -20.12 20.03
N ALA A 3 7.85 -21.18 19.49
CA ALA A 3 8.63 -22.15 20.25
C ALA A 3 9.80 -21.53 21.04
N ARG A 4 10.45 -20.52 20.50
CA ARG A 4 11.56 -19.78 21.16
C ARG A 4 11.12 -18.52 21.88
N LYS A 5 9.81 -18.27 22.00
CA LYS A 5 9.20 -17.08 22.64
C LYS A 5 9.72 -15.74 22.10
N ALA A 6 10.02 -15.70 20.80
CA ALA A 6 10.47 -14.48 20.17
C ALA A 6 9.32 -13.50 19.97
N THR A 7 9.62 -12.20 20.00
CA THR A 7 8.66 -11.16 19.63
C THR A 7 8.22 -11.36 18.17
N ILE A 8 6.92 -11.46 17.95
CA ILE A 8 6.31 -11.51 16.63
C ILE A 8 5.74 -10.11 16.35
N TYR A 9 6.25 -9.45 15.32
CA TYR A 9 5.85 -8.09 14.97
C TYR A 9 4.55 -8.08 14.15
N ALA A 10 4.42 -9.02 13.23
CA ALA A 10 3.23 -9.22 12.40
C ALA A 10 3.25 -10.61 11.78
N GLU A 11 2.12 -11.03 11.23
CA GLU A 11 2.01 -12.20 10.34
C GLU A 11 2.05 -11.73 8.89
N VAL A 12 2.73 -12.47 8.02
CA VAL A 12 2.60 -12.35 6.57
C VAL A 12 1.47 -13.28 6.15
N LEU A 13 0.32 -12.73 5.78
CA LEU A 13 -0.84 -13.55 5.40
C LEU A 13 -0.73 -14.10 3.99
N GLY A 14 -0.14 -13.32 3.10
CA GLY A 14 -0.01 -13.68 1.70
C GLY A 14 0.38 -12.47 0.85
N GLY A 15 0.33 -12.66 -0.45
CA GLY A 15 0.64 -11.62 -1.40
C GLY A 15 0.53 -12.14 -2.82
N ASN A 16 0.83 -11.28 -3.78
CA ASN A 16 0.88 -11.62 -5.19
C ASN A 16 1.94 -10.81 -5.91
N THR A 17 2.53 -11.39 -6.94
CA THR A 17 3.36 -10.70 -7.92
C THR A 17 2.89 -11.03 -9.32
N ASN A 18 2.90 -10.05 -10.20
CA ASN A 18 2.64 -10.25 -11.62
C ASN A 18 3.43 -9.26 -12.47
N SER A 19 3.32 -9.41 -13.79
CA SER A 19 3.81 -8.45 -14.76
C SER A 19 2.71 -8.12 -15.76
N GLY A 20 2.52 -6.84 -16.06
CA GLY A 20 1.65 -6.38 -17.13
C GLY A 20 2.25 -6.60 -18.52
N GLY A 21 3.58 -6.85 -18.59
CA GLY A 21 4.30 -7.10 -19.82
C GLY A 21 4.37 -5.90 -20.74
N GLN A 22 4.25 -4.69 -20.18
CA GLN A 22 4.25 -3.42 -20.91
C GLN A 22 3.17 -3.38 -22.01
N ARG A 23 1.99 -3.95 -21.72
CA ARG A 23 0.84 -4.01 -22.63
C ARG A 23 -0.16 -2.91 -22.29
N GLY A 24 -0.97 -2.52 -23.28
CA GLY A 24 -1.92 -1.41 -23.12
C GLY A 24 -1.19 -0.12 -22.80
N GLU A 25 -1.54 0.52 -21.68
CA GLU A 25 -0.88 1.72 -21.17
C GLU A 25 0.43 1.43 -20.39
N GLY A 26 0.76 0.15 -20.19
CA GLY A 26 1.98 -0.26 -19.50
C GLY A 26 3.24 0.05 -20.31
N THR A 27 4.23 0.61 -19.65
CA THR A 27 5.56 0.94 -20.23
C THR A 27 6.67 0.55 -19.25
N MET A 28 7.91 0.85 -19.59
CA MET A 28 9.03 0.67 -18.66
C MET A 28 8.82 1.45 -17.34
N THR A 29 8.19 2.62 -17.40
CA THR A 29 8.05 3.53 -16.26
C THR A 29 6.59 3.75 -15.80
N ALA A 30 5.63 3.09 -16.44
CA ALA A 30 4.22 3.20 -16.07
C ALA A 30 3.57 1.82 -16.05
N PRO A 31 2.88 1.44 -14.96
CA PRO A 31 2.24 0.14 -14.87
C PRO A 31 0.97 0.07 -15.71
N ASN A 32 0.64 -1.14 -16.15
CA ASN A 32 -0.66 -1.46 -16.72
C ASN A 32 -1.72 -1.55 -15.62
N SER A 33 -2.75 -0.71 -15.69
CA SER A 33 -3.81 -0.64 -14.66
C SER A 33 -4.52 -1.98 -14.42
N VAL A 34 -4.77 -2.75 -15.48
CA VAL A 34 -5.39 -4.08 -15.36
C VAL A 34 -4.50 -5.03 -14.57
N ALA A 35 -3.18 -5.01 -14.83
CA ALA A 35 -2.22 -5.86 -14.13
C ALA A 35 -2.09 -5.45 -12.65
N VAL A 36 -2.03 -4.15 -12.35
CA VAL A 36 -2.02 -3.62 -10.98
C VAL A 36 -3.26 -4.07 -10.21
N GLN A 37 -4.45 -3.85 -10.76
CA GLN A 37 -5.71 -4.24 -10.11
C GLN A 37 -5.80 -5.76 -9.89
N LYS A 38 -5.34 -6.57 -10.86
CA LYS A 38 -5.25 -8.02 -10.71
C LYS A 38 -4.28 -8.42 -9.60
N CYS A 39 -3.13 -7.77 -9.51
CA CYS A 39 -2.15 -8.03 -8.44
C CYS A 39 -2.76 -7.78 -7.05
N ILE A 40 -3.43 -6.64 -6.87
CA ILE A 40 -4.10 -6.29 -5.62
C ILE A 40 -5.18 -7.32 -5.25
N ARG A 41 -6.08 -7.64 -6.17
CA ARG A 41 -7.17 -8.61 -5.91
C ARG A 41 -6.63 -10.00 -5.60
N ALA A 42 -5.68 -10.48 -6.37
CA ALA A 42 -5.06 -11.79 -6.13
C ALA A 42 -4.31 -11.85 -4.78
N ALA A 43 -3.71 -10.74 -4.34
CA ALA A 43 -3.11 -10.67 -3.01
C ALA A 43 -4.15 -10.79 -1.90
N LEU A 44 -5.31 -10.13 -2.05
CA LEU A 44 -6.42 -10.23 -1.10
C LEU A 44 -7.02 -11.64 -1.05
N GLU A 45 -7.24 -12.24 -2.20
CA GLU A 45 -7.74 -13.62 -2.33
C GLU A 45 -6.77 -14.62 -1.65
N ASN A 46 -5.48 -14.49 -1.94
CA ASN A 46 -4.43 -15.34 -1.36
C ASN A 46 -4.35 -15.20 0.17
N ALA A 47 -4.54 -14.00 0.68
CA ALA A 47 -4.55 -13.73 2.12
C ALA A 47 -5.91 -14.01 2.78
N ALA A 48 -6.96 -14.34 2.03
CA ALA A 48 -8.35 -14.50 2.48
C ALA A 48 -8.87 -13.26 3.25
N ILE A 49 -8.55 -12.05 2.77
CA ILE A 49 -8.92 -10.77 3.38
C ILE A 49 -9.93 -10.04 2.49
N LYS A 50 -10.97 -9.46 3.12
CA LYS A 50 -11.91 -8.57 2.43
C LYS A 50 -11.34 -7.15 2.36
N PRO A 51 -11.64 -6.37 1.30
CA PRO A 51 -11.22 -4.97 1.20
C PRO A 51 -11.53 -4.12 2.43
N SER A 52 -12.68 -4.32 3.06
CA SER A 52 -13.12 -3.59 4.25
C SER A 52 -12.33 -3.90 5.53
N GLU A 53 -11.48 -4.92 5.53
CA GLU A 53 -10.63 -5.28 6.66
C GLU A 53 -9.29 -4.54 6.65
N ILE A 54 -8.96 -3.84 5.55
CA ILE A 54 -7.70 -3.14 5.39
C ILE A 54 -7.74 -1.82 6.17
N ASP A 55 -6.84 -1.63 7.10
CA ASP A 55 -6.69 -0.39 7.84
C ASP A 55 -5.79 0.62 7.12
N VAL A 56 -4.66 0.16 6.56
CA VAL A 56 -3.68 1.03 5.92
C VAL A 56 -3.03 0.38 4.70
N ILE A 57 -2.78 1.20 3.69
CA ILE A 57 -2.00 0.89 2.50
C ILE A 57 -0.69 1.69 2.56
N ASN A 58 0.44 1.01 2.52
CA ASN A 58 1.71 1.62 2.18
C ASN A 58 1.90 1.47 0.67
N GLY A 59 1.53 2.53 -0.08
CA GLY A 59 1.51 2.56 -1.53
C GLY A 59 2.90 2.65 -2.15
N HIS A 60 2.94 2.51 -3.46
CA HIS A 60 4.16 2.80 -4.21
C HIS A 60 4.41 4.30 -4.30
N LEU A 61 3.41 5.11 -4.60
CA LEU A 61 3.34 6.57 -4.64
C LEU A 61 4.72 7.26 -4.63
N THR A 62 5.11 7.83 -5.77
CA THR A 62 6.48 8.33 -5.98
C THR A 62 6.55 9.84 -6.16
N ALA A 63 5.48 10.56 -5.86
CA ALA A 63 5.32 11.99 -6.11
C ALA A 63 5.46 12.34 -7.60
N THR A 64 4.82 11.56 -8.45
CA THR A 64 4.80 11.72 -9.91
C THR A 64 3.38 11.85 -10.43
N SER A 65 3.23 12.19 -11.72
CA SER A 65 1.93 12.22 -12.41
C SER A 65 1.22 10.84 -12.45
N LYS A 66 1.83 9.78 -11.92
CA LYS A 66 1.23 8.44 -11.83
C LYS A 66 0.56 8.16 -10.50
N ASP A 67 0.69 9.04 -9.52
CA ASP A 67 0.10 8.84 -8.19
C ASP A 67 -1.43 8.83 -8.25
N SER A 68 -2.05 9.70 -9.05
CA SER A 68 -3.51 9.68 -9.26
C SER A 68 -3.98 8.37 -9.90
N LEU A 69 -3.22 7.84 -10.86
CA LEU A 69 -3.50 6.54 -11.47
C LEU A 69 -3.36 5.39 -10.47
N GLU A 70 -2.36 5.44 -9.58
CA GLU A 70 -2.22 4.44 -8.53
C GLU A 70 -3.42 4.46 -7.58
N ILE A 71 -3.84 5.63 -7.11
CA ILE A 71 -5.03 5.77 -6.26
C ILE A 71 -6.29 5.25 -6.98
N LEU A 72 -6.48 5.58 -8.26
CA LEU A 72 -7.58 5.06 -9.06
C LEU A 72 -7.55 3.53 -9.16
N ASN A 73 -6.37 2.93 -9.32
CA ASN A 73 -6.23 1.49 -9.36
C ASN A 73 -6.58 0.85 -8.01
N TRP A 74 -6.21 1.47 -6.91
CA TRP A 74 -6.61 1.02 -5.57
C TRP A 74 -8.12 1.09 -5.38
N THR A 75 -8.76 2.22 -5.72
CA THR A 75 -10.22 2.35 -5.57
C THR A 75 -10.97 1.30 -6.39
N LYS A 76 -10.54 1.06 -7.64
CA LYS A 76 -11.13 0.03 -8.51
C LYS A 76 -10.86 -1.40 -8.05
N ALA A 77 -9.69 -1.68 -7.52
CA ALA A 77 -9.35 -3.02 -7.06
C ALA A 77 -10.12 -3.38 -5.78
N LEU A 78 -10.27 -2.43 -4.86
CA LEU A 78 -10.92 -2.63 -3.57
C LEU A 78 -12.45 -2.45 -3.63
N GLY A 79 -12.96 -1.68 -4.61
CA GLY A 79 -14.36 -1.24 -4.64
C GLY A 79 -14.68 -0.26 -3.51
N LEU A 80 -13.69 0.49 -3.01
CA LEU A 80 -13.79 1.46 -1.92
C LEU A 80 -13.30 2.83 -2.39
N SER A 81 -13.96 3.91 -1.92
CA SER A 81 -13.62 5.28 -2.27
C SER A 81 -14.03 6.26 -1.15
N GLY A 82 -13.67 7.53 -1.28
CA GLY A 82 -14.03 8.57 -0.33
C GLY A 82 -13.65 8.18 1.11
N THR A 83 -14.57 8.32 2.04
CA THR A 83 -14.37 8.00 3.46
C THR A 83 -14.32 6.50 3.78
N SER A 84 -14.78 5.63 2.86
CA SER A 84 -14.68 4.17 3.04
C SER A 84 -13.31 3.61 2.64
N PHE A 85 -12.48 4.40 1.98
CA PHE A 85 -11.12 4.01 1.60
C PHE A 85 -10.24 3.82 2.84
N PRO A 86 -9.32 2.83 2.88
CA PRO A 86 -8.35 2.70 3.96
C PRO A 86 -7.40 3.90 4.01
N TYR A 87 -6.68 4.07 5.12
CA TYR A 87 -5.60 5.04 5.14
C TYR A 87 -4.54 4.67 4.10
N ILE A 88 -3.95 5.68 3.45
CA ILE A 88 -2.84 5.44 2.52
C ILE A 88 -1.69 6.39 2.79
N ASN A 89 -0.50 5.83 2.80
CA ASN A 89 0.73 6.60 2.93
C ASN A 89 1.86 6.04 2.05
N SER A 90 2.93 6.81 1.92
CA SER A 90 4.17 6.39 1.28
C SER A 90 5.37 6.80 2.13
N LEU A 91 6.19 5.82 2.51
CA LEU A 91 7.42 6.10 3.25
C LEU A 91 8.42 6.93 2.42
N LYS A 92 8.28 6.95 1.10
CA LYS A 92 9.17 7.70 0.20
C LYS A 92 9.19 9.20 0.49
N SER A 93 8.12 9.75 1.06
CA SER A 93 8.10 11.15 1.48
C SER A 93 9.14 11.45 2.58
N MET A 94 9.55 10.44 3.36
CA MET A 94 10.49 10.56 4.47
C MET A 94 11.91 10.13 4.10
N VAL A 95 12.06 9.05 3.32
CA VAL A 95 13.37 8.42 3.08
C VAL A 95 13.80 8.45 1.60
N GLY A 96 12.97 9.00 0.72
CA GLY A 96 13.19 8.95 -0.72
C GLY A 96 12.90 7.57 -1.33
N HIS A 97 13.10 7.46 -2.63
CA HIS A 97 12.93 6.21 -3.35
C HIS A 97 14.22 5.38 -3.32
N CYS A 98 14.24 4.35 -2.50
CA CYS A 98 15.41 3.46 -2.31
C CYS A 98 15.53 2.39 -3.41
N LEU A 99 14.92 2.59 -4.58
CA LEU A 99 14.96 1.68 -5.74
C LEU A 99 14.63 0.22 -5.35
N THR A 100 15.55 -0.70 -5.59
CA THR A 100 15.37 -2.13 -5.28
C THR A 100 15.16 -2.43 -3.80
N ALA A 101 15.67 -1.58 -2.90
CA ALA A 101 15.49 -1.73 -1.46
C ALA A 101 14.15 -1.17 -0.95
N SER A 102 13.42 -0.37 -1.75
CA SER A 102 12.17 0.27 -1.32
C SER A 102 11.17 -0.72 -0.75
N GLY A 103 10.93 -1.83 -1.44
CA GLY A 103 9.98 -2.86 -0.99
C GLY A 103 10.30 -3.38 0.41
N SER A 104 11.57 -3.64 0.71
CA SER A 104 12.03 -4.14 2.01
C SER A 104 11.93 -3.09 3.11
N VAL A 105 12.45 -1.88 2.87
CA VAL A 105 12.43 -0.77 3.84
C VAL A 105 10.99 -0.39 4.18
N GLU A 106 10.13 -0.26 3.17
CA GLU A 106 8.72 0.08 3.33
C GLU A 106 7.92 -1.04 4.01
N SER A 107 8.28 -2.31 3.81
CA SER A 107 7.70 -3.45 4.53
C SER A 107 8.05 -3.40 6.03
N VAL A 108 9.29 -3.05 6.38
CA VAL A 108 9.69 -2.85 7.78
C VAL A 108 8.83 -1.74 8.41
N ALA A 109 8.70 -0.59 7.75
CA ALA A 109 7.88 0.52 8.24
C ALA A 109 6.40 0.10 8.41
N THR A 110 5.86 -0.67 7.46
CA THR A 110 4.48 -1.19 7.54
C THR A 110 4.29 -2.11 8.74
N VAL A 111 5.24 -3.00 9.00
CA VAL A 111 5.20 -3.90 10.16
C VAL A 111 5.31 -3.12 11.47
N LEU A 112 6.13 -2.07 11.54
CA LEU A 112 6.24 -1.21 12.71
C LEU A 112 4.94 -0.44 12.97
N GLN A 113 4.25 0.06 11.94
CA GLN A 113 2.92 0.66 12.09
C GLN A 113 1.94 -0.30 12.76
N ILE A 114 1.91 -1.56 12.34
CA ILE A 114 1.04 -2.60 12.94
C ILE A 114 1.43 -2.85 14.39
N LYS A 115 2.71 -3.04 14.65
CA LYS A 115 3.22 -3.39 15.98
C LYS A 115 2.94 -2.29 17.00
N ASP A 116 3.28 -1.06 16.64
CA ASP A 116 3.31 0.07 17.57
C ASP A 116 2.03 0.93 17.51
N GLY A 117 1.10 0.62 16.60
CA GLY A 117 -0.23 1.25 16.55
C GLY A 117 -0.19 2.72 16.11
N PHE A 118 0.47 3.00 15.00
CA PHE A 118 0.50 4.34 14.42
C PHE A 118 0.44 4.29 12.89
N ILE A 119 0.04 5.41 12.29
CA ILE A 119 0.13 5.65 10.85
C ILE A 119 1.05 6.86 10.66
N PHE A 120 2.17 6.68 9.96
CA PHE A 120 3.06 7.79 9.66
C PHE A 120 2.46 8.70 8.58
N PRO A 121 2.77 10.01 8.60
CA PRO A 121 2.22 10.97 7.64
C PRO A 121 2.86 10.85 6.26
N ASN A 122 2.17 11.43 5.27
CA ASN A 122 2.78 11.83 4.00
C ASN A 122 3.35 13.24 4.17
N LEU A 123 4.66 13.40 4.09
CA LEU A 123 5.29 14.72 4.16
C LEU A 123 5.11 15.46 2.83
N ASN A 124 4.99 16.79 2.90
CA ASN A 124 4.81 17.67 1.73
C ASN A 124 3.56 17.31 0.89
N CYS A 125 2.46 16.95 1.57
CA CYS A 125 1.21 16.53 0.95
C CYS A 125 0.02 17.40 1.44
N GLU A 126 0.29 18.64 1.81
CA GLU A 126 -0.71 19.59 2.29
C GLU A 126 -1.65 20.05 1.17
N ASP A 127 -1.13 20.11 -0.06
CA ASP A 127 -1.89 20.45 -1.27
C ASP A 127 -2.14 19.20 -2.10
N LEU A 128 -3.26 18.53 -1.80
CA LEU A 128 -3.60 17.27 -2.45
C LEU A 128 -4.03 17.49 -3.90
N HIS A 129 -3.46 16.68 -4.81
CA HIS A 129 -3.83 16.75 -6.23
C HIS A 129 -5.34 16.54 -6.43
N PRO A 130 -6.04 17.39 -7.23
CA PRO A 130 -7.49 17.32 -7.39
C PRO A 130 -8.02 15.95 -7.79
N GLU A 131 -7.38 15.26 -8.75
CA GLU A 131 -7.78 13.92 -9.17
C GLU A 131 -7.73 12.89 -8.03
N ILE A 132 -6.85 13.07 -7.06
CA ILE A 132 -6.78 12.20 -5.87
C ILE A 132 -7.92 12.58 -4.90
N ALA A 133 -8.16 13.87 -4.69
CA ALA A 133 -9.22 14.36 -3.83
C ALA A 133 -10.62 13.92 -4.29
N ASP A 134 -10.83 13.79 -5.60
CA ASP A 134 -12.08 13.28 -6.19
C ASP A 134 -12.30 11.78 -5.91
N LEU A 135 -11.25 11.03 -5.66
CA LEU A 135 -11.29 9.57 -5.44
C LEU A 135 -11.35 9.18 -3.96
N VAL A 136 -10.61 9.88 -3.13
CA VAL A 136 -10.37 9.51 -1.73
C VAL A 136 -10.48 10.74 -0.84
N ASP A 137 -11.18 10.61 0.27
CA ASP A 137 -11.30 11.68 1.26
C ASP A 137 -9.92 12.03 1.85
N SER A 138 -9.63 13.33 1.99
CA SER A 138 -8.33 13.81 2.47
C SER A 138 -7.96 13.28 3.86
N SER A 139 -8.95 12.98 4.70
CA SER A 139 -8.71 12.36 6.03
C SER A 139 -8.07 10.97 5.95
N LYS A 140 -8.11 10.34 4.77
CA LYS A 140 -7.48 9.02 4.51
C LYS A 140 -6.04 9.13 4.02
N ILE A 141 -5.57 10.35 3.77
CA ILE A 141 -4.20 10.67 3.36
C ILE A 141 -3.55 11.51 4.47
N PRO A 142 -3.06 10.87 5.55
CA PRO A 142 -2.62 11.59 6.72
C PRO A 142 -1.40 12.48 6.42
N ILE A 143 -1.45 13.73 6.86
CA ILE A 143 -0.34 14.69 6.84
C ILE A 143 0.28 14.88 8.24
N LYS A 144 -0.27 14.19 9.25
CA LYS A 144 0.22 14.15 10.63
C LYS A 144 0.18 12.71 11.13
N LEU A 145 0.98 12.40 12.13
CA LEU A 145 0.96 11.10 12.81
C LEU A 145 -0.43 10.81 13.38
N ILE A 146 -0.95 9.62 13.10
CA ILE A 146 -2.21 9.13 13.67
C ILE A 146 -1.91 7.93 14.56
N HIS A 147 -2.39 7.92 15.79
CA HIS A 147 -2.38 6.73 16.65
C HIS A 147 -3.63 5.89 16.36
N LYS A 148 -3.44 4.66 15.93
CA LYS A 148 -4.53 3.74 15.57
C LYS A 148 -4.08 2.29 15.70
N ASP A 149 -4.93 1.47 16.30
CA ASP A 149 -4.75 0.01 16.28
C ASP A 149 -4.95 -0.52 14.85
N ILE A 150 -3.86 -0.89 14.20
CA ILE A 150 -3.84 -1.43 12.83
C ILE A 150 -3.88 -2.94 12.90
N LYS A 151 -4.89 -3.53 12.30
CA LYS A 151 -5.05 -4.98 12.26
C LYS A 151 -4.49 -5.58 10.97
N VAL A 152 -4.76 -4.93 9.83
CA VAL A 152 -4.34 -5.38 8.51
C VAL A 152 -3.72 -4.22 7.73
N ALA A 153 -2.56 -4.45 7.17
CA ALA A 153 -1.88 -3.51 6.29
C ALA A 153 -1.41 -4.18 5.00
N ILE A 154 -1.43 -3.42 3.91
CA ILE A 154 -0.88 -3.83 2.62
C ILE A 154 0.33 -2.96 2.30
N LYS A 155 1.40 -3.60 1.83
CA LYS A 155 2.52 -2.94 1.16
C LYS A 155 2.50 -3.30 -0.31
N ALA A 156 2.54 -2.29 -1.18
CA ALA A 156 2.59 -2.51 -2.63
C ALA A 156 3.79 -1.82 -3.28
N SER A 157 4.28 -2.42 -4.36
CA SER A 157 5.29 -1.87 -5.24
C SER A 157 4.87 -2.11 -6.69
N PHE A 158 4.88 -1.04 -7.48
CA PHE A 158 4.58 -1.06 -8.91
C PHE A 158 5.80 -0.52 -9.65
N GLY A 159 6.69 -1.43 -10.00
CA GLY A 159 8.05 -1.11 -10.43
C GLY A 159 8.24 -1.03 -11.93
N PHE A 160 9.46 -0.65 -12.30
CA PHE A 160 9.89 -0.59 -13.69
C PHE A 160 9.71 -1.92 -14.40
N GLY A 161 9.41 -1.86 -15.71
CA GLY A 161 9.12 -3.04 -16.52
C GLY A 161 7.71 -3.57 -16.33
N ASP A 162 6.81 -2.79 -15.67
CA ASP A 162 5.43 -3.17 -15.40
C ASP A 162 5.36 -4.42 -14.48
N VAL A 163 6.24 -4.47 -13.48
CA VAL A 163 6.29 -5.53 -12.46
C VAL A 163 5.58 -5.04 -11.21
N ASN A 164 4.60 -5.80 -10.75
CA ASN A 164 3.73 -5.44 -9.65
C ASN A 164 3.85 -6.45 -8.50
N ALA A 165 3.87 -5.96 -7.27
CA ALA A 165 3.90 -6.80 -6.07
C ALA A 165 3.05 -6.19 -4.97
N CYS A 166 2.28 -7.03 -4.28
CA CYS A 166 1.54 -6.69 -3.07
C CYS A 166 1.81 -7.75 -2.00
N VAL A 167 2.01 -7.32 -0.77
CA VAL A 167 2.12 -8.21 0.40
C VAL A 167 1.19 -7.72 1.51
N ILE A 168 0.54 -8.64 2.21
CA ILE A 168 -0.44 -8.35 3.24
C ILE A 168 0.10 -8.82 4.59
N PHE A 169 0.12 -7.90 5.53
CA PHE A 169 0.52 -8.12 6.92
C PHE A 169 -0.67 -8.00 7.85
N LYS A 170 -0.69 -8.80 8.89
CA LYS A 170 -1.71 -8.77 9.93
C LYS A 170 -1.08 -8.68 11.32
N LYS A 171 -1.75 -7.98 12.22
CA LYS A 171 -1.36 -7.93 13.63
C LYS A 171 -1.42 -9.33 14.23
N PHE A 172 -0.29 -9.79 14.74
CA PHE A 172 -0.24 -11.05 15.45
C PHE A 172 -0.97 -10.92 16.81
N LYS A 173 -1.83 -11.87 17.10
CA LYS A 173 -2.49 -12.01 18.40
C LYS A 173 -2.11 -13.36 18.99
N ILE A 174 -1.68 -13.36 20.23
CA ILE A 174 -1.49 -14.55 21.03
C ILE A 174 -2.84 -15.07 21.50
#